data_12310672a9624a52095f5c4b879399dc
#
_entry.id   12310672a9624a52095f5c4b879399dc
#
_cell.length_a   1.000
_cell.length_b   1.000
_cell.length_c   1.000
_cell.angle_alpha   90.00
_cell.angle_beta   90.00
_cell.angle_gamma   90.00
#
_symmetry.space_group_name_H-M   'P 1'
#
loop_
_entity.id
_entity.type
_entity.pdbx_description
1 polymer ?
#
loop_
_entity_poly.entity_id
_entity_poly.type
_entity_poly.pdbx_seq_one_letter_code
_entity_poly.pdbx_strand_id
1 'polypeptide(L)'
;MTGMTVIRRSVLALTLLMSLSPVLAAEQQPRQYDIELLIFENLVAADNGEVWPADYSEWFEESVDENAVPIANTEQRQWLAGSSLRLGAERNAFGQSSRYRPLAHFGWRQAVLDREQAQAFEIPAENSTGSYVDGTVRVAVERYLHLSLDLQLHPATPGMTIPADGLYYELPEIRLTESRRMRSKEVHYFDNPRFGVIAL
;
A
#
# COMPACT_ATOMS: atom_id res chain seq x y z
N MET A 1 89.29 -35.51 -30.04
CA MET A 1 88.96 -35.59 -28.61
C MET A 1 87.69 -34.82 -28.41
N THR A 2 86.68 -35.54 -28.11
CA THR A 2 85.26 -35.25 -28.29
C THR A 2 84.68 -34.55 -27.08
N GLY A 3 84.23 -33.32 -27.21
CA GLY A 3 83.48 -32.60 -26.15
C GLY A 3 81.99 -32.74 -26.38
N MET A 4 81.31 -33.37 -25.42
CA MET A 4 79.88 -33.64 -25.47
C MET A 4 79.10 -32.50 -24.77
N THR A 5 78.38 -31.76 -25.58
CA THR A 5 77.55 -30.62 -25.15
C THR A 5 76.20 -31.18 -24.62
N VAL A 6 75.90 -31.00 -23.29
CA VAL A 6 74.70 -31.35 -22.70
C VAL A 6 73.71 -30.18 -22.85
N ILE A 7 72.62 -30.39 -23.62
CA ILE A 7 71.53 -29.45 -23.76
C ILE A 7 70.52 -29.66 -22.60
N ARG A 8 70.49 -28.73 -21.66
CA ARG A 8 69.44 -28.69 -20.63
C ARG A 8 68.14 -28.12 -21.29
N ARG A 9 67.13 -28.99 -21.36
CA ARG A 9 65.77 -28.57 -21.71
C ARG A 9 65.07 -28.05 -20.45
N SER A 10 64.92 -26.74 -20.34
CA SER A 10 64.10 -26.11 -19.30
C SER A 10 62.61 -26.19 -19.76
N VAL A 11 61.85 -27.01 -19.06
CA VAL A 11 60.40 -27.09 -19.20
C VAL A 11 59.80 -25.93 -18.39
N LEU A 12 59.29 -24.93 -19.08
CA LEU A 12 58.55 -23.82 -18.48
C LEU A 12 57.11 -24.28 -18.26
N ALA A 13 56.76 -24.65 -17.04
CA ALA A 13 55.39 -24.94 -16.67
C ALA A 13 54.64 -23.62 -16.47
N LEU A 14 53.84 -23.23 -17.46
CA LEU A 14 52.92 -22.09 -17.39
C LEU A 14 51.67 -22.50 -16.61
N THR A 15 51.64 -22.22 -15.31
CA THR A 15 50.42 -22.40 -14.50
C THR A 15 49.46 -21.27 -14.80
N LEU A 16 48.43 -21.55 -15.62
CA LEU A 16 47.30 -20.66 -15.86
C LEU A 16 46.41 -20.62 -14.60
N LEU A 17 46.59 -19.61 -13.74
CA LEU A 17 45.74 -19.34 -12.58
C LEU A 17 44.43 -18.75 -13.13
N MET A 18 43.41 -19.59 -13.34
CA MET A 18 42.04 -19.12 -13.57
C MET A 18 41.56 -18.45 -12.28
N SER A 19 41.58 -17.13 -12.25
CA SER A 19 40.91 -16.31 -11.25
C SER A 19 39.38 -16.44 -11.45
N LEU A 20 38.74 -17.35 -10.73
CA LEU A 20 37.27 -17.32 -10.56
C LEU A 20 36.97 -16.04 -9.75
N SER A 21 36.67 -14.96 -10.47
CA SER A 21 36.00 -13.81 -9.84
C SER A 21 34.60 -14.28 -9.47
N PRO A 22 34.19 -14.22 -8.16
CA PRO A 22 32.80 -14.43 -7.82
C PRO A 22 32.01 -13.31 -8.49
N VAL A 23 31.18 -13.68 -9.44
CA VAL A 23 30.12 -12.78 -9.93
C VAL A 23 29.19 -12.58 -8.73
N LEU A 24 29.42 -11.52 -7.96
CA LEU A 24 28.44 -11.01 -7.02
C LEU A 24 27.20 -10.71 -7.85
N ALA A 25 26.20 -11.57 -7.74
CA ALA A 25 24.87 -11.25 -8.24
C ALA A 25 24.50 -9.92 -7.59
N ALA A 26 24.45 -8.86 -8.39
CA ALA A 26 23.99 -7.57 -7.92
C ALA A 26 22.55 -7.79 -7.45
N GLU A 27 22.33 -7.83 -6.13
CA GLU A 27 21.00 -7.80 -5.54
C GLU A 27 20.30 -6.59 -6.16
N GLN A 28 19.31 -6.87 -7.00
CA GLN A 28 18.55 -5.81 -7.63
C GLN A 28 17.79 -5.09 -6.51
N GLN A 29 18.19 -3.89 -6.21
CA GLN A 29 17.47 -3.08 -5.23
C GLN A 29 15.99 -2.99 -5.63
N PRO A 30 15.07 -3.19 -4.70
CA PRO A 30 13.65 -3.14 -4.99
C PRO A 30 13.28 -1.76 -5.55
N ARG A 31 12.35 -1.77 -6.52
CA ARG A 31 11.93 -0.53 -7.18
C ARG A 31 11.21 0.37 -6.18
N GLN A 32 11.53 1.66 -6.23
CA GLN A 32 10.86 2.69 -5.45
C GLN A 32 9.62 3.18 -6.20
N TYR A 33 8.52 3.34 -5.45
CA TYR A 33 7.27 3.90 -5.94
C TYR A 33 6.82 5.03 -5.04
N ASP A 34 6.28 6.07 -5.67
CA ASP A 34 5.49 7.09 -4.99
C ASP A 34 4.03 6.66 -5.06
N ILE A 35 3.39 6.58 -3.92
CA ILE A 35 2.00 6.19 -3.77
C ILE A 35 1.27 7.38 -3.15
N GLU A 36 0.10 7.71 -3.67
CA GLU A 36 -0.71 8.81 -3.17
C GLU A 36 -2.15 8.32 -3.01
N LEU A 37 -2.76 8.63 -1.86
CA LEU A 37 -4.14 8.31 -1.54
C LEU A 37 -4.89 9.58 -1.18
N LEU A 38 -6.08 9.73 -1.78
CA LEU A 38 -7.08 10.70 -1.40
C LEU A 38 -8.34 9.95 -0.96
N ILE A 39 -8.66 10.02 0.32
CA ILE A 39 -9.81 9.37 0.94
C ILE A 39 -10.90 10.43 1.14
N PHE A 40 -12.12 10.12 0.78
CA PHE A 40 -13.25 11.04 0.88
C PHE A 40 -14.54 10.34 1.26
N GLU A 41 -15.39 11.02 2.00
CA GLU A 41 -16.72 10.57 2.39
C GLU A 41 -17.77 11.03 1.37
N ASN A 42 -18.76 10.19 1.12
CA ASN A 42 -19.96 10.50 0.36
C ASN A 42 -21.09 10.93 1.33
N LEU A 43 -21.38 12.23 1.36
CA LEU A 43 -22.38 12.82 2.26
C LEU A 43 -23.83 12.55 1.84
N VAL A 44 -24.04 12.14 0.59
CA VAL A 44 -25.36 11.90 -0.01
C VAL A 44 -25.55 10.40 -0.29
N ALA A 45 -24.77 9.54 0.37
CA ALA A 45 -25.00 8.12 0.29
C ALA A 45 -26.45 7.84 0.66
N ALA A 46 -27.27 7.54 -0.34
CA ALA A 46 -28.66 7.24 -0.12
C ALA A 46 -28.71 5.97 0.74
N ASP A 47 -29.50 6.04 1.81
CA ASP A 47 -29.98 4.85 2.47
C ASP A 47 -31.01 4.19 1.52
N ASN A 48 -30.48 3.53 0.49
CA ASN A 48 -31.29 2.88 -0.57
C ASN A 48 -31.97 1.60 -0.04
N GLY A 49 -31.91 1.36 1.27
CA GLY A 49 -32.41 0.11 1.86
C GLY A 49 -31.58 -1.11 1.43
N GLU A 50 -30.45 -0.92 0.77
CA GLU A 50 -29.47 -1.98 0.54
C GLU A 50 -28.81 -2.29 1.87
N VAL A 51 -29.28 -3.36 2.48
CA VAL A 51 -28.61 -3.96 3.63
C VAL A 51 -27.39 -4.68 3.06
N TRP A 52 -26.24 -4.02 3.11
CA TRP A 52 -24.99 -4.68 2.83
C TRP A 52 -24.74 -5.68 3.97
N PRO A 53 -24.44 -6.95 3.66
CA PRO A 53 -24.13 -7.92 4.70
C PRO A 53 -23.00 -7.36 5.55
N ALA A 54 -23.14 -7.39 6.87
CA ALA A 54 -22.11 -6.92 7.80
C ALA A 54 -20.84 -7.79 7.74
N ASP A 55 -20.91 -8.92 7.07
CA ASP A 55 -19.83 -9.88 6.97
C ASP A 55 -19.54 -10.21 5.51
N TYR A 56 -18.54 -9.55 4.97
CA TYR A 56 -17.93 -9.89 3.67
C TYR A 56 -16.78 -10.89 3.82
N SER A 57 -16.46 -11.34 5.02
CA SER A 57 -15.30 -12.19 5.29
C SER A 57 -15.35 -13.51 4.52
N GLU A 58 -16.54 -14.07 4.30
CA GLU A 58 -16.71 -15.31 3.56
C GLU A 58 -16.37 -15.21 2.05
N TRP A 59 -16.35 -14.00 1.48
CA TRP A 59 -16.10 -13.80 0.04
C TRP A 59 -14.64 -13.49 -0.27
N PHE A 60 -13.82 -13.26 0.75
CA PHE A 60 -12.45 -12.79 0.60
C PHE A 60 -11.45 -13.60 1.45
N GLU A 61 -11.69 -14.91 1.62
CA GLU A 61 -10.76 -15.80 2.35
C GLU A 61 -9.31 -15.80 1.82
N GLU A 62 -9.02 -15.11 0.73
CA GLU A 62 -7.70 -15.12 0.09
C GLU A 62 -6.93 -13.80 0.16
N SER A 63 -7.43 -12.73 0.77
CA SER A 63 -6.82 -11.41 0.58
C SER A 63 -6.16 -10.75 1.78
N VAL A 64 -6.45 -11.15 3.01
CA VAL A 64 -5.80 -10.57 4.19
C VAL A 64 -5.26 -11.68 5.06
N ASP A 65 -3.95 -11.81 5.09
CA ASP A 65 -3.27 -12.61 6.11
C ASP A 65 -3.50 -11.91 7.47
N GLU A 66 -4.45 -12.44 8.26
CA GLU A 66 -4.75 -11.96 9.62
C GLU A 66 -3.53 -12.00 10.56
N ASN A 67 -2.46 -12.67 10.14
CA ASN A 67 -1.19 -12.71 10.86
C ASN A 67 -0.18 -11.65 10.37
N ALA A 68 -0.55 -10.81 9.40
CA ALA A 68 0.29 -9.70 9.00
C ALA A 68 0.35 -8.66 10.12
N VAL A 69 1.19 -8.91 11.10
CA VAL A 69 1.51 -7.95 12.16
C VAL A 69 1.93 -6.65 11.48
N PRO A 70 1.25 -5.52 11.76
CA PRO A 70 1.68 -4.24 11.23
C PRO A 70 3.06 -3.94 11.81
N ILE A 71 4.10 -4.21 11.06
CA ILE A 71 5.41 -3.73 11.46
C ILE A 71 5.42 -2.26 11.09
N ALA A 72 5.31 -1.42 12.09
CA ALA A 72 5.55 0.01 12.01
C ALA A 72 7.03 0.28 11.67
N ASN A 73 7.52 -0.25 10.55
CA ASN A 73 8.82 0.12 10.01
C ASN A 73 8.65 1.43 9.23
N THR A 74 8.52 2.50 9.99
CA THR A 74 8.53 3.89 9.51
C THR A 74 9.80 4.19 8.70
N GLU A 75 10.86 3.43 8.88
CA GLU A 75 12.17 3.63 8.24
C GLU A 75 12.18 3.32 6.74
N GLN A 76 11.26 2.52 6.23
CA GLN A 76 11.21 2.19 4.80
C GLN A 76 10.28 3.10 3.99
N ARG A 77 9.56 3.99 4.64
CA ARG A 77 8.60 4.90 4.03
C ARG A 77 9.01 6.34 4.24
N GLN A 78 9.09 7.07 3.14
CA GLN A 78 9.34 8.51 3.16
C GLN A 78 8.05 9.23 2.79
N TRP A 79 7.47 9.98 3.73
CA TRP A 79 6.30 10.81 3.45
C TRP A 79 6.63 11.87 2.41
N LEU A 80 5.75 12.04 1.44
CA LEU A 80 5.85 13.07 0.42
C LEU A 80 5.39 14.42 1.00
N ALA A 81 6.08 15.48 0.63
CA ALA A 81 5.61 16.82 0.95
C ALA A 81 4.29 17.10 0.21
N GLY A 82 3.39 17.86 0.81
CA GLY A 82 2.11 18.22 0.20
C GLY A 82 2.22 18.84 -1.20
N SER A 83 3.32 19.58 -1.47
CA SER A 83 3.62 20.14 -2.79
C SER A 83 4.00 19.09 -3.85
N SER A 84 4.33 17.88 -3.44
CA SER A 84 4.66 16.75 -4.33
C SER A 84 3.45 15.89 -4.66
N LEU A 85 2.32 16.12 -3.98
CA LEU A 85 1.07 15.42 -4.22
C LEU A 85 0.41 15.90 -5.51
N ARG A 86 -0.15 14.99 -6.27
CA ARG A 86 -0.68 15.20 -7.61
C ARG A 86 -2.21 15.29 -7.66
N LEU A 87 -2.90 14.72 -6.66
CA LEU A 87 -4.37 14.74 -6.53
C LEU A 87 -4.90 15.98 -5.81
N GLY A 88 -4.10 17.06 -5.77
CA GLY A 88 -4.48 18.30 -5.11
C GLY A 88 -5.70 19.00 -5.74
N ALA A 89 -5.88 18.88 -7.05
CA ALA A 89 -7.04 19.43 -7.76
C ALA A 89 -8.31 18.67 -7.38
N GLU A 90 -8.24 17.35 -7.33
CA GLU A 90 -9.33 16.45 -6.94
C GLU A 90 -9.73 16.69 -5.48
N ARG A 91 -8.74 16.79 -4.58
CA ARG A 91 -8.98 17.14 -3.18
C ARG A 91 -9.72 18.46 -3.04
N ASN A 92 -9.29 19.48 -3.79
CA ASN A 92 -9.94 20.80 -3.75
C ASN A 92 -11.37 20.74 -4.31
N ALA A 93 -11.58 20.01 -5.40
CA ALA A 93 -12.90 19.81 -5.98
C ALA A 93 -13.86 19.12 -5.00
N PHE A 94 -13.39 18.09 -4.28
CA PHE A 94 -14.17 17.44 -3.22
C PHE A 94 -14.44 18.38 -2.04
N GLY A 95 -13.46 19.20 -1.64
CA GLY A 95 -13.64 20.17 -0.55
C GLY A 95 -14.65 21.28 -0.87
N GLN A 96 -14.91 21.55 -2.15
CA GLN A 96 -15.92 22.52 -2.61
C GLN A 96 -17.28 21.86 -2.90
N SER A 97 -17.36 20.55 -2.86
CA SER A 97 -18.57 19.79 -3.14
C SER A 97 -19.50 19.75 -1.92
N SER A 98 -20.79 19.87 -2.14
CA SER A 98 -21.81 19.59 -1.12
C SER A 98 -22.06 18.08 -0.94
N ARG A 99 -21.55 17.26 -1.88
CA ARG A 99 -21.76 15.82 -1.93
C ARG A 99 -20.61 15.02 -1.31
N TYR A 100 -19.41 15.54 -1.38
CA TYR A 100 -18.23 14.84 -0.94
C TYR A 100 -17.45 15.66 0.07
N ARG A 101 -16.75 14.97 0.96
CA ARG A 101 -15.87 15.58 1.95
C ARG A 101 -14.52 14.84 1.97
N PRO A 102 -13.39 15.51 1.68
CA PRO A 102 -12.08 14.90 1.88
C PRO A 102 -11.87 14.55 3.35
N LEU A 103 -11.40 13.34 3.62
CA LEU A 103 -11.09 12.85 4.96
C LEU A 103 -9.59 12.81 5.20
N ALA A 104 -8.82 12.33 4.21
CA ALA A 104 -7.37 12.26 4.28
C ALA A 104 -6.75 12.43 2.88
N HIS A 105 -5.58 13.07 2.80
CA HIS A 105 -4.83 13.19 1.56
C HIS A 105 -3.34 13.16 1.86
N PHE A 106 -2.69 12.08 1.53
CA PHE A 106 -1.29 11.84 1.83
C PHE A 106 -0.63 10.99 0.76
N GLY A 107 0.68 11.00 0.74
CA GLY A 107 1.48 10.16 -0.14
C GLY A 107 2.81 9.81 0.50
N TRP A 108 3.40 8.73 0.03
CA TRP A 108 4.68 8.27 0.51
C TRP A 108 5.48 7.59 -0.60
N ARG A 109 6.78 7.52 -0.40
CA ARG A 109 7.72 6.74 -1.21
C ARG A 109 8.14 5.51 -0.44
N GLN A 110 8.10 4.35 -1.09
CA GLN A 110 8.62 3.11 -0.53
C GLN A 110 9.23 2.20 -1.58
N ALA A 111 10.13 1.34 -1.13
CA ALA A 111 10.54 0.17 -1.88
C ALA A 111 9.37 -0.83 -1.90
N VAL A 112 8.98 -1.30 -3.09
CA VAL A 112 7.90 -2.28 -3.19
C VAL A 112 8.51 -3.68 -3.32
N LEU A 113 8.15 -4.52 -2.35
CA LEU A 113 8.58 -5.89 -2.22
C LEU A 113 7.56 -6.84 -2.87
N ASP A 114 7.93 -8.10 -3.01
CA ASP A 114 6.98 -9.15 -3.40
C ASP A 114 5.86 -9.33 -2.36
N ARG A 115 4.84 -10.09 -2.72
CA ARG A 115 3.65 -10.28 -1.88
C ARG A 115 3.94 -10.92 -0.53
N GLU A 116 4.92 -11.81 -0.48
CA GLU A 116 5.29 -12.52 0.75
C GLU A 116 6.03 -11.60 1.74
N GLN A 117 6.79 -10.65 1.23
CA GLN A 117 7.60 -9.72 2.01
C GLN A 117 6.90 -8.37 2.26
N ALA A 118 5.89 -8.04 1.44
CA ALA A 118 5.17 -6.78 1.57
C ALA A 118 4.31 -6.76 2.83
N GLN A 119 4.51 -5.74 3.65
CA GLN A 119 3.79 -5.55 4.91
C GLN A 119 2.72 -4.48 4.77
N ALA A 120 1.59 -4.71 5.44
CA ALA A 120 0.58 -3.70 5.63
C ALA A 120 1.04 -2.67 6.69
N PHE A 121 0.53 -1.46 6.60
CA PHE A 121 0.76 -0.42 7.59
C PHE A 121 -0.50 0.41 7.82
N GLU A 122 -0.61 0.95 9.01
CA GLU A 122 -1.69 1.85 9.36
C GLU A 122 -1.56 3.18 8.63
N ILE A 123 -2.68 3.66 8.10
CA ILE A 123 -2.73 5.00 7.50
C ILE A 123 -2.68 6.07 8.61
N PRO A 124 -2.14 7.27 8.31
CA PRO A 124 -2.18 8.36 9.26
C PRO A 124 -3.63 8.76 9.52
N ALA A 125 -4.07 8.60 10.78
CA ALA A 125 -5.37 9.10 11.21
C ALA A 125 -5.27 10.62 11.35
N GLU A 126 -6.00 11.35 10.51
CA GLU A 126 -6.21 12.77 10.75
C GLU A 126 -7.29 12.91 11.82
N ASN A 127 -6.89 13.26 13.05
CA ASN A 127 -7.80 13.55 14.14
C ASN A 127 -8.53 14.88 13.87
N SER A 128 -9.54 14.85 13.05
CA SER A 128 -10.48 15.96 12.91
C SER A 128 -11.69 15.71 13.80
N THR A 129 -12.32 16.76 14.27
CA THR A 129 -13.58 16.72 15.05
C THR A 129 -14.78 16.24 14.22
N GLY A 130 -14.55 15.46 13.20
CA GLY A 130 -15.52 14.98 12.22
C GLY A 130 -15.40 13.48 11.95
N SER A 131 -15.94 13.04 10.81
CA SER A 131 -15.71 11.68 10.32
C SER A 131 -14.23 11.48 10.03
N TYR A 132 -13.73 10.28 10.30
CA TYR A 132 -12.35 9.89 9.98
C TYR A 132 -12.32 8.45 9.47
N VAL A 133 -11.20 8.08 8.86
CA VAL A 133 -10.93 6.72 8.40
C VAL A 133 -9.66 6.24 9.07
N ASP A 134 -9.67 5.03 9.54
CA ASP A 134 -8.48 4.28 9.94
C ASP A 134 -8.36 2.97 9.15
N GLY A 135 -7.33 2.21 9.43
CA GLY A 135 -7.10 0.92 8.81
C GLY A 135 -5.73 0.80 8.16
N THR A 136 -5.58 -0.18 7.29
CA THR A 136 -4.28 -0.54 6.74
C THR A 136 -4.22 -0.48 5.22
N VAL A 137 -2.99 -0.27 4.74
CA VAL A 137 -2.64 -0.27 3.31
C VAL A 137 -1.43 -1.17 3.11
N ARG A 138 -1.48 -2.01 2.07
CA ARG A 138 -0.35 -2.83 1.64
C ARG A 138 -0.09 -2.62 0.15
N VAL A 139 1.19 -2.44 -0.20
CA VAL A 139 1.63 -2.33 -1.60
C VAL A 139 2.62 -3.45 -1.88
N ALA A 140 2.32 -4.28 -2.85
CA ALA A 140 3.12 -5.43 -3.23
C ALA A 140 3.36 -5.46 -4.75
N VAL A 141 4.45 -6.08 -5.18
CA VAL A 141 4.73 -6.38 -6.57
C VAL A 141 4.90 -7.88 -6.76
N GLU A 142 4.22 -8.41 -7.75
CA GLU A 142 4.49 -9.72 -8.32
C GLU A 142 4.87 -9.51 -9.79
N ARG A 143 4.05 -10.01 -10.69
CA ARG A 143 4.11 -9.60 -12.10
C ARG A 143 3.61 -8.16 -12.31
N TYR A 144 2.72 -7.70 -11.44
CA TYR A 144 2.09 -6.38 -11.45
C TYR A 144 2.12 -5.78 -10.06
N LEU A 145 1.96 -4.47 -10.00
CA LEU A 145 1.77 -3.75 -8.74
C LEU A 145 0.35 -4.04 -8.22
N HIS A 146 0.23 -4.31 -6.92
CA HIS A 146 -1.03 -4.52 -6.21
C HIS A 146 -1.13 -3.54 -5.04
N LEU A 147 -2.29 -2.93 -4.90
CA LEU A 147 -2.66 -2.12 -3.75
C LEU A 147 -3.81 -2.83 -3.03
N SER A 148 -3.61 -3.15 -1.77
CA SER A 148 -4.62 -3.73 -0.89
C SER A 148 -4.98 -2.70 0.17
N LEU A 149 -6.26 -2.46 0.34
CA LEU A 149 -6.85 -1.54 1.31
C LEU A 149 -7.73 -2.34 2.27
N ASP A 150 -7.63 -2.02 3.54
CA ASP A 150 -8.55 -2.48 4.59
C ASP A 150 -8.82 -1.29 5.50
N LEU A 151 -9.88 -0.56 5.19
CA LEU A 151 -10.19 0.74 5.75
C LEU A 151 -11.57 0.77 6.36
N GLN A 152 -11.71 1.42 7.51
CA GLN A 152 -12.97 1.61 8.22
C GLN A 152 -13.29 3.11 8.35
N LEU A 153 -14.51 3.49 7.95
CA LEU A 153 -15.03 4.84 8.15
C LEU A 153 -15.74 4.93 9.49
N HIS A 154 -15.31 5.89 10.28
CA HIS A 154 -15.99 6.33 11.51
C HIS A 154 -16.71 7.65 11.24
N PRO A 155 -18.03 7.63 11.00
CA PRO A 155 -18.79 8.84 10.73
C PRO A 155 -18.84 9.75 11.96
N ALA A 156 -18.77 11.06 11.75
CA ALA A 156 -19.08 12.01 12.82
C ALA A 156 -20.49 11.72 13.30
N THR A 157 -20.62 11.36 14.56
CA THR A 157 -21.93 11.11 15.17
C THR A 157 -22.63 12.45 15.39
N PRO A 158 -23.62 12.85 14.59
CA PRO A 158 -24.46 13.98 14.96
C PRO A 158 -25.31 13.49 16.14
N GLY A 159 -24.99 13.97 17.33
CA GLY A 159 -25.77 13.76 18.53
C GLY A 159 -26.43 12.39 18.64
N MET A 160 -25.73 11.44 19.23
CA MET A 160 -26.28 10.12 19.47
C MET A 160 -27.51 10.28 20.38
N THR A 161 -28.69 10.32 19.78
CA THR A 161 -29.92 10.23 20.54
C THR A 161 -30.01 8.79 21.00
N ILE A 162 -29.73 8.56 22.30
CA ILE A 162 -29.97 7.25 22.91
C ILE A 162 -31.47 7.00 22.72
N PRO A 163 -31.86 5.96 22.00
CA PRO A 163 -33.28 5.61 21.88
C PRO A 163 -33.89 5.49 23.27
N ALA A 164 -35.12 5.95 23.42
CA ALA A 164 -35.83 5.96 24.72
C ALA A 164 -36.00 4.56 25.34
N ASP A 165 -35.78 3.50 24.56
CA ASP A 165 -35.78 2.09 24.98
C ASP A 165 -34.48 1.61 25.60
N GLY A 166 -33.40 2.45 25.56
CA GLY A 166 -32.10 2.11 26.13
C GLY A 166 -31.33 1.03 25.36
N LEU A 167 -31.80 0.62 24.17
CA LEU A 167 -31.13 -0.36 23.36
C LEU A 167 -30.01 0.33 22.58
N TYR A 168 -28.78 -0.12 22.76
CA TYR A 168 -27.63 0.28 21.93
C TYR A 168 -27.70 -0.50 20.63
N TYR A 169 -28.06 0.17 19.56
CA TYR A 169 -27.90 -0.41 18.23
C TYR A 169 -26.42 -0.21 17.82
N GLU A 170 -25.70 -1.29 17.61
CA GLU A 170 -24.41 -1.22 16.95
C GLU A 170 -24.66 -0.71 15.53
N LEU A 171 -24.05 0.44 15.20
CA LEU A 171 -24.11 0.93 13.84
C LEU A 171 -23.33 -0.05 12.95
N PRO A 172 -23.83 -0.37 11.75
CA PRO A 172 -23.13 -1.24 10.85
C PRO A 172 -21.75 -0.68 10.55
N GLU A 173 -20.74 -1.54 10.56
CA GLU A 173 -19.38 -1.22 10.21
C GLU A 173 -19.31 -0.77 8.75
N ILE A 174 -18.71 0.40 8.51
CA ILE A 174 -18.54 0.94 7.15
C ILE A 174 -17.09 0.67 6.73
N ARG A 175 -16.88 -0.48 6.12
CA ARG A 175 -15.55 -0.99 5.78
C ARG A 175 -15.34 -1.13 4.27
N LEU A 176 -14.15 -0.85 3.80
CA LEU A 176 -13.68 -1.07 2.44
C LEU A 176 -12.47 -2.00 2.48
N THR A 177 -12.69 -3.27 2.14
CA THR A 177 -11.63 -4.26 2.01
C THR A 177 -11.52 -4.64 0.54
N GLU A 178 -10.47 -4.18 -0.13
CA GLU A 178 -10.26 -4.43 -1.55
C GLU A 178 -8.78 -4.54 -1.91
N SER A 179 -8.45 -5.50 -2.79
CA SER A 179 -7.14 -5.63 -3.39
C SER A 179 -7.24 -5.51 -4.90
N ARG A 180 -6.47 -4.60 -5.49
CA ARG A 180 -6.53 -4.31 -6.92
C ARG A 180 -5.17 -4.21 -7.56
N ARG A 181 -5.07 -4.76 -8.79
CA ARG A 181 -3.92 -4.56 -9.64
C ARG A 181 -3.85 -3.12 -10.11
N MET A 182 -2.71 -2.48 -9.88
CA MET A 182 -2.44 -1.09 -10.24
C MET A 182 -1.60 -1.00 -11.51
N ARG A 183 -1.80 0.08 -12.25
CA ARG A 183 -0.88 0.50 -13.31
C ARG A 183 -0.22 1.80 -12.88
N SER A 184 1.12 1.83 -12.98
CA SER A 184 1.87 3.04 -12.62
C SER A 184 1.40 4.24 -13.41
N LYS A 185 1.22 5.37 -12.73
CA LYS A 185 0.77 6.67 -13.27
C LYS A 185 -0.68 6.71 -13.74
N GLU A 186 -1.46 5.68 -13.48
CA GLU A 186 -2.90 5.68 -13.69
C GLU A 186 -3.62 5.91 -12.35
N VAL A 187 -4.70 6.67 -12.40
CA VAL A 187 -5.56 6.88 -11.24
C VAL A 187 -6.51 5.70 -11.11
N HIS A 188 -6.60 5.15 -9.92
CA HIS A 188 -7.50 4.06 -9.57
C HIS A 188 -8.50 4.51 -8.52
N TYR A 189 -9.72 4.03 -8.62
CA TYR A 189 -10.80 4.37 -7.71
C TYR A 189 -11.29 3.11 -6.99
N PHE A 190 -11.37 3.17 -5.66
CA PHE A 190 -11.92 2.14 -4.79
C PHE A 190 -13.20 2.69 -4.18
N ASP A 191 -14.25 1.91 -4.19
CA ASP A 191 -15.59 2.40 -3.89
C ASP A 191 -16.27 1.62 -2.76
N ASN A 192 -16.86 2.39 -1.85
CA ASN A 192 -17.84 1.96 -0.88
C ASN A 192 -18.98 3.00 -0.93
N PRO A 193 -20.25 2.65 -0.73
CA PRO A 193 -21.37 3.61 -0.78
C PRO A 193 -21.16 4.87 0.07
N ARG A 194 -20.49 4.75 1.21
CA ARG A 194 -20.29 5.82 2.18
C ARG A 194 -18.97 6.58 2.03
N PHE A 195 -17.96 5.98 1.45
CA PHE A 195 -16.67 6.63 1.21
C PHE A 195 -15.94 5.99 0.04
N GLY A 196 -14.92 6.67 -0.45
CA GLY A 196 -14.09 6.16 -1.53
C GLY A 196 -12.63 6.56 -1.39
N VAL A 197 -11.78 5.88 -2.16
CA VAL A 197 -10.34 6.14 -2.21
C VAL A 197 -9.93 6.34 -3.67
N ILE A 198 -9.24 7.43 -3.94
CA ILE A 198 -8.50 7.62 -5.18
C ILE A 198 -7.03 7.33 -4.89
N ALA A 199 -6.44 6.44 -5.67
CA ALA A 199 -5.04 6.03 -5.56
C ALA A 199 -4.29 6.31 -6.86
N LEU A 200 -3.06 6.79 -6.73
CA LEU A 200 -2.15 7.10 -7.84
C LEU A 200 -0.75 6.56 -7.55
#